data_86cd538c6ba641de755533802563dafc
#
_entry.id   86cd538c6ba641de755533802563dafc
#
_cell.length_a   1.000
_cell.length_b   1.000
_cell.length_c   1.000
_cell.angle_alpha   90.00
_cell.angle_beta   90.00
_cell.angle_gamma   90.00
#
_symmetry.space_group_name_H-M   'P 1'
#
loop_
_entity.id
_entity.type
_entity.pdbx_description
1 polymer ?
#
loop_
_entity_poly.entity_id
_entity_poly.type
_entity_poly.pdbx_seq_one_letter_code
_entity_poly.pdbx_strand_id
1 'polypeptide(L)'
;PYKYQHPMELLDLVLSRGQKPLFVALDGITDPRNLGAIIRSVAAFGGQAVILPQRRSTGVTAAAWKTSAGAAARIPVALAANLNATLKDLKKRGLFVVGLDGDGEMDLPNFELGSEPIVLVVGSEGKGLSRLVAENCDAILSIPIARDTESLNAGIAASVTLYEISK
;
A
#
# COMPACT_ATOMS: atom_id res chain seq x y z
N PRO A 1 18.48 -8.62 12.06
CA PRO A 1 17.86 -8.19 10.80
C PRO A 1 16.35 -8.41 10.81
N TYR A 2 15.64 -7.57 10.08
CA TYR A 2 14.18 -7.68 9.98
C TYR A 2 13.79 -8.95 9.22
N LYS A 3 12.77 -9.67 9.71
CA LYS A 3 12.31 -10.90 9.09
C LYS A 3 11.09 -10.61 8.19
N TYR A 4 11.32 -10.62 6.88
CA TYR A 4 10.25 -10.45 5.91
C TYR A 4 9.46 -11.74 5.71
N GLN A 5 8.20 -11.59 5.30
CA GLN A 5 7.29 -12.70 5.05
C GLN A 5 6.94 -12.81 3.57
N HIS A 6 6.23 -13.87 3.21
CA HIS A 6 5.77 -14.07 1.83
C HIS A 6 4.35 -13.51 1.69
N PRO A 7 4.04 -12.73 0.63
CA PRO A 7 2.73 -12.08 0.50
C PRO A 7 1.55 -13.07 0.50
N MET A 8 1.68 -14.19 -0.18
CA MET A 8 0.57 -15.15 -0.29
C MET A 8 0.34 -15.92 1.01
N GLU A 9 1.38 -16.16 1.78
CA GLU A 9 1.25 -16.76 3.12
C GLU A 9 0.52 -15.80 4.06
N LEU A 10 0.79 -14.51 3.98
CA LEU A 10 0.07 -13.51 4.76
C LEU A 10 -1.40 -13.44 4.36
N LEU A 11 -1.69 -13.51 3.08
CA LEU A 11 -3.08 -13.55 2.62
C LEU A 11 -3.81 -14.77 3.17
N ASP A 12 -3.21 -15.95 3.09
CA ASP A 12 -3.79 -17.17 3.64
C ASP A 12 -4.08 -17.04 5.14
N LEU A 13 -3.16 -16.43 5.88
CA LEU A 13 -3.32 -16.21 7.31
C LEU A 13 -4.50 -15.28 7.60
N VAL A 14 -4.60 -14.16 6.90
CA VAL A 14 -5.70 -13.18 7.07
C VAL A 14 -7.04 -13.83 6.77
N LEU A 15 -7.12 -14.57 5.66
CA LEU A 15 -8.36 -15.26 5.27
C LEU A 15 -8.73 -16.35 6.28
N SER A 16 -7.76 -17.09 6.82
CA SER A 16 -8.01 -18.12 7.82
C SER A 16 -8.59 -17.57 9.12
N ARG A 17 -8.33 -16.29 9.42
CA ARG A 17 -8.87 -15.58 10.57
C ARG A 17 -10.24 -14.96 10.31
N GLY A 18 -10.82 -15.17 9.12
CA GLY A 18 -12.09 -14.58 8.74
C GLY A 18 -12.03 -13.07 8.52
N GLN A 19 -10.86 -12.51 8.33
CA GLN A 19 -10.68 -11.06 8.14
C GLN A 19 -10.76 -10.72 6.65
N LYS A 20 -11.29 -9.52 6.37
CA LYS A 20 -11.28 -8.96 5.02
C LYS A 20 -9.91 -8.34 4.76
N PRO A 21 -9.18 -8.79 3.73
CA PRO A 21 -7.86 -8.24 3.45
C PRO A 21 -7.87 -6.73 3.14
N LEU A 22 -6.91 -6.04 3.74
CA LEU A 22 -6.53 -4.67 3.39
C LEU A 22 -5.00 -4.61 3.48
N PHE A 23 -4.36 -4.71 2.33
CA PHE A 23 -2.90 -4.68 2.21
C PHE A 23 -2.48 -3.41 1.51
N VAL A 24 -1.27 -2.96 1.77
CA VAL A 24 -0.66 -1.84 1.06
C VAL A 24 0.62 -2.32 0.39
N ALA A 25 0.69 -2.15 -0.92
CA ALA A 25 1.88 -2.45 -1.71
C ALA A 25 2.56 -1.15 -2.14
N LEU A 26 3.87 -1.13 -2.12
CA LEU A 26 4.65 0.06 -2.45
C LEU A 26 5.38 -0.14 -3.78
N ASP A 27 5.29 0.86 -4.64
CA ASP A 27 5.92 0.86 -5.95
C ASP A 27 6.91 2.02 -6.07
N GLY A 28 8.18 1.73 -5.78
CA GLY A 28 9.23 2.72 -5.91
C GLY A 28 9.40 3.66 -4.72
N ILE A 29 8.92 3.28 -3.55
CA ILE A 29 9.14 4.04 -2.32
C ILE A 29 10.55 3.73 -1.80
N THR A 30 11.41 4.74 -1.78
CA THR A 30 12.82 4.60 -1.39
C THR A 30 13.16 5.27 -0.07
N ASP A 31 12.30 6.15 0.44
CA ASP A 31 12.52 6.81 1.72
C ASP A 31 12.01 5.95 2.87
N PRO A 32 12.89 5.50 3.78
CA PRO A 32 12.46 4.67 4.91
C PRO A 32 11.49 5.38 5.85
N ARG A 33 11.45 6.71 5.89
CA ARG A 33 10.48 7.45 6.70
C ARG A 33 9.07 7.32 6.12
N ASN A 34 8.94 7.30 4.80
CA ASN A 34 7.64 7.04 4.15
C ASN A 34 7.18 5.61 4.45
N LEU A 35 8.06 4.64 4.36
CA LEU A 35 7.72 3.27 4.72
C LEU A 35 7.22 3.19 6.16
N GLY A 36 7.93 3.78 7.10
CA GLY A 36 7.54 3.77 8.52
C GLY A 36 6.17 4.42 8.74
N ALA A 37 5.92 5.57 8.10
CA ALA A 37 4.64 6.25 8.19
C ALA A 37 3.50 5.40 7.61
N ILE A 38 3.74 4.71 6.51
CA ILE A 38 2.74 3.84 5.89
C ILE A 38 2.44 2.64 6.80
N ILE A 39 3.45 2.00 7.36
CA ILE A 39 3.25 0.89 8.31
C ILE A 39 2.40 1.36 9.50
N ARG A 40 2.70 2.54 10.03
CA ARG A 40 1.94 3.12 11.13
C ARG A 40 0.48 3.35 10.77
N SER A 41 0.21 3.86 9.57
CA SER A 41 -1.15 4.10 9.08
C SER A 41 -1.91 2.80 8.82
N VAL A 42 -1.23 1.79 8.29
CA VAL A 42 -1.83 0.46 8.11
C VAL A 42 -2.30 -0.09 9.46
N ALA A 43 -1.47 0.02 10.49
CA ALA A 43 -1.85 -0.39 11.84
C ALA A 43 -3.04 0.41 12.37
N ALA A 44 -3.03 1.73 12.17
CA ALA A 44 -4.06 2.62 12.69
C ALA A 44 -5.43 2.38 12.04
N PHE A 45 -5.45 2.03 10.77
CA PHE A 45 -6.69 1.94 9.99
C PHE A 45 -7.09 0.50 9.63
N GLY A 46 -6.57 -0.47 10.34
CA GLY A 46 -7.06 -1.85 10.27
C GLY A 46 -6.52 -2.69 9.12
N GLY A 47 -5.47 -2.26 8.45
CA GLY A 47 -4.78 -3.09 7.47
C GLY A 47 -3.92 -4.16 8.15
N GLN A 48 -3.53 -5.19 7.38
CA GLN A 48 -2.85 -6.35 7.95
C GLN A 48 -1.43 -6.54 7.45
N ALA A 49 -1.03 -5.91 6.36
CA ALA A 49 0.30 -6.15 5.80
C ALA A 49 0.75 -5.02 4.87
N VAL A 50 2.06 -4.86 4.77
CA VAL A 50 2.71 -4.01 3.77
C VAL A 50 3.56 -4.92 2.88
N ILE A 51 3.48 -4.72 1.57
CA ILE A 51 4.22 -5.50 0.57
C ILE A 51 5.24 -4.60 -0.10
N LEU A 52 6.50 -5.01 -0.07
CA LEU A 52 7.60 -4.31 -0.73
C LEU A 52 8.09 -5.12 -1.92
N PRO A 53 8.43 -4.46 -3.04
CA PRO A 53 9.20 -5.15 -4.06
C PRO A 53 10.62 -5.41 -3.56
N GLN A 54 11.20 -6.50 -4.00
CA GLN A 54 12.56 -6.88 -3.59
C GLN A 54 13.60 -5.90 -4.11
N ARG A 55 13.30 -5.24 -5.25
CA ARG A 55 14.20 -4.26 -5.89
C ARG A 55 13.56 -2.88 -5.92
N ARG A 56 14.38 -1.83 -5.98
CA ARG A 56 13.96 -0.43 -6.09
C ARG A 56 13.04 0.00 -4.95
N SER A 57 13.37 -0.47 -3.75
CA SER A 57 12.59 -0.17 -2.56
C SER A 57 13.51 0.03 -1.38
N THR A 58 13.07 0.84 -0.42
CA THR A 58 13.67 0.82 0.90
C THR A 58 13.30 -0.47 1.63
N GLY A 59 14.10 -0.86 2.61
CA GLY A 59 13.76 -1.94 3.52
C GLY A 59 13.33 -1.41 4.88
N VAL A 60 12.98 -2.32 5.78
CA VAL A 60 12.67 -1.98 7.16
C VAL A 60 13.99 -1.74 7.90
N THR A 61 14.49 -0.52 7.77
CA THR A 61 15.70 -0.03 8.42
C THR A 61 15.38 0.48 9.83
N ALA A 62 16.42 0.86 10.58
CA ALA A 62 16.21 1.51 11.88
C ALA A 62 15.38 2.80 11.75
N ALA A 63 15.56 3.56 10.67
CA ALA A 63 14.80 4.78 10.43
C ALA A 63 13.32 4.48 10.16
N ALA A 64 13.02 3.45 9.36
CA ALA A 64 11.64 3.02 9.12
C ALA A 64 11.00 2.48 10.40
N TRP A 65 11.72 1.67 11.15
CA TRP A 65 11.25 1.14 12.42
C TRP A 65 10.86 2.27 13.38
N LYS A 66 11.72 3.26 13.54
CA LYS A 66 11.49 4.40 14.41
C LYS A 66 10.26 5.20 13.96
N THR A 67 10.16 5.52 12.67
CA THR A 67 9.04 6.29 12.12
C THR A 67 7.71 5.54 12.24
N SER A 68 7.75 4.21 12.25
CA SER A 68 6.54 3.41 12.42
C SER A 68 5.94 3.49 13.83
N ALA A 69 6.65 4.07 14.79
CA ALA A 69 6.22 4.21 16.18
C ALA A 69 5.83 2.86 16.79
N GLY A 70 6.60 1.81 16.51
CA GLY A 70 6.37 0.45 17.03
C GLY A 70 5.43 -0.40 16.16
N ALA A 71 4.77 0.17 15.17
CA ALA A 71 3.83 -0.59 14.33
C ALA A 71 4.54 -1.68 13.53
N ALA A 72 5.81 -1.50 13.16
CA ALA A 72 6.58 -2.51 12.44
C ALA A 72 6.76 -3.82 13.21
N ALA A 73 6.61 -3.79 14.53
CA ALA A 73 6.61 -5.01 15.35
C ALA A 73 5.30 -5.80 15.23
N ARG A 74 4.22 -5.16 14.82
CA ARG A 74 2.87 -5.75 14.78
C ARG A 74 2.38 -6.00 13.36
N ILE A 75 2.73 -5.13 12.41
CA ILE A 75 2.31 -5.25 11.02
C ILE A 75 3.40 -5.95 10.24
N PRO A 76 3.16 -7.16 9.73
CA PRO A 76 4.14 -7.86 8.93
C PRO A 76 4.42 -7.13 7.62
N VAL A 77 5.67 -7.17 7.21
CA VAL A 77 6.12 -6.66 5.91
C VAL A 77 6.57 -7.84 5.07
N ALA A 78 6.00 -7.97 3.89
CA ALA A 78 6.31 -9.03 2.94
C ALA A 78 7.19 -8.50 1.82
N LEU A 79 8.08 -9.35 1.30
CA LEU A 79 8.83 -9.06 0.08
C LEU A 79 8.23 -9.81 -1.09
N ALA A 80 7.93 -9.07 -2.15
CA ALA A 80 7.53 -9.64 -3.42
C ALA A 80 8.74 -9.71 -4.35
N ALA A 81 9.08 -10.91 -4.81
CA ALA A 81 10.16 -11.09 -5.78
C ALA A 81 9.85 -10.33 -7.08
N ASN A 82 8.58 -10.30 -7.46
CA ASN A 82 8.07 -9.53 -8.59
C ASN A 82 6.72 -8.93 -8.19
N LEU A 83 6.70 -7.61 -8.03
CA LEU A 83 5.48 -6.94 -7.56
C LEU A 83 4.29 -7.17 -8.51
N ASN A 84 4.52 -7.08 -9.82
CA ASN A 84 3.43 -7.28 -10.80
C ASN A 84 2.84 -8.69 -10.73
N ALA A 85 3.69 -9.70 -10.59
CA ALA A 85 3.24 -11.08 -10.41
C ALA A 85 2.43 -11.24 -9.12
N THR A 86 2.89 -10.63 -8.04
CA THR A 86 2.17 -10.66 -6.76
C THR A 86 0.81 -9.99 -6.86
N LEU A 87 0.73 -8.84 -7.51
CA LEU A 87 -0.56 -8.15 -7.71
C LEU A 87 -1.53 -9.01 -8.53
N LYS A 88 -1.05 -9.68 -9.57
CA LYS A 88 -1.88 -10.61 -10.34
C LYS A 88 -2.38 -11.78 -9.50
N ASP A 89 -1.52 -12.33 -8.65
CA ASP A 89 -1.89 -13.43 -7.76
C ASP A 89 -2.95 -12.97 -6.72
N LEU A 90 -2.78 -11.81 -6.14
CA LEU A 90 -3.76 -11.24 -5.22
C LEU A 90 -5.11 -11.02 -5.92
N LYS A 91 -5.08 -10.52 -7.15
CA LYS A 91 -6.29 -10.32 -7.95
C LYS A 91 -7.01 -11.64 -8.20
N LYS A 92 -6.29 -12.70 -8.53
CA LYS A 92 -6.87 -14.04 -8.69
C LYS A 92 -7.53 -14.57 -7.42
N ARG A 93 -7.06 -14.11 -6.26
CA ARG A 93 -7.61 -14.48 -4.96
C ARG A 93 -8.75 -13.56 -4.51
N GLY A 94 -9.19 -12.65 -5.37
CA GLY A 94 -10.36 -11.82 -5.14
C GLY A 94 -10.10 -10.43 -4.58
N LEU A 95 -8.85 -10.00 -4.46
CA LEU A 95 -8.57 -8.64 -4.03
C LEU A 95 -8.70 -7.67 -5.20
N PHE A 96 -9.28 -6.51 -4.94
CA PHE A 96 -9.21 -5.37 -5.85
C PHE A 96 -7.86 -4.71 -5.73
N VAL A 97 -7.21 -4.49 -6.86
CA VAL A 97 -5.95 -3.75 -6.93
C VAL A 97 -6.27 -2.30 -7.22
N VAL A 98 -6.06 -1.45 -6.23
CA VAL A 98 -6.40 -0.03 -6.29
C VAL A 98 -5.12 0.77 -6.23
N GLY A 99 -4.80 1.46 -7.31
CA GLY A 99 -3.62 2.32 -7.37
C GLY A 99 -3.94 3.74 -6.90
N LEU A 100 -2.93 4.40 -6.35
CA LEU A 100 -3.02 5.81 -5.94
C LEU A 100 -2.00 6.61 -6.75
N ASP A 101 -2.50 7.54 -7.55
CA ASP A 101 -1.68 8.35 -8.44
C ASP A 101 -2.35 9.71 -8.64
N GLY A 102 -1.54 10.78 -8.74
CA GLY A 102 -2.05 12.13 -8.97
C GLY A 102 -2.84 12.29 -10.26
N ASP A 103 -2.56 11.45 -11.25
CA ASP A 103 -3.26 11.44 -12.55
C ASP A 103 -4.38 10.41 -12.61
N GLY A 104 -4.84 9.91 -11.47
CA GLY A 104 -5.91 8.93 -11.40
C GLY A 104 -7.22 9.43 -12.00
N GLU A 105 -7.98 8.54 -12.62
CA GLU A 105 -9.24 8.87 -13.30
C GLU A 105 -10.40 9.10 -12.35
N MET A 106 -10.31 8.58 -11.14
CA MET A 106 -11.39 8.63 -10.16
C MET A 106 -10.93 9.29 -8.87
N ASP A 107 -11.70 10.26 -8.40
CA ASP A 107 -11.42 10.91 -7.12
C ASP A 107 -11.74 9.99 -5.94
N LEU A 108 -10.88 9.96 -4.94
CA LEU A 108 -11.04 9.13 -3.77
C LEU A 108 -12.41 9.24 -3.11
N PRO A 109 -12.99 10.44 -2.89
CA PRO A 109 -14.30 10.55 -2.23
C PRO A 109 -15.45 9.90 -2.99
N ASN A 110 -15.29 9.67 -4.28
CA ASN A 110 -16.33 9.09 -5.14
C ASN A 110 -16.22 7.59 -5.30
N PHE A 111 -15.25 6.95 -4.63
CA PHE A 111 -15.01 5.54 -4.74
C PHE A 111 -15.40 4.81 -3.45
N GLU A 112 -16.34 3.87 -3.56
CA GLU A 112 -16.80 3.08 -2.43
C GLU A 112 -15.95 1.82 -2.29
N LEU A 113 -15.00 1.85 -1.35
CA LEU A 113 -14.01 0.79 -1.17
C LEU A 113 -14.30 -0.13 0.00
N GLY A 114 -15.14 0.31 0.92
CA GLY A 114 -15.20 -0.28 2.27
C GLY A 114 -15.66 -1.72 2.37
N SER A 115 -16.35 -2.26 1.36
CA SER A 115 -16.91 -3.62 1.42
C SER A 115 -16.04 -4.70 0.78
N GLU A 116 -14.95 -4.32 0.10
CA GLU A 116 -14.18 -5.25 -0.72
C GLU A 116 -12.80 -5.54 -0.14
N PRO A 117 -12.26 -6.75 -0.39
CA PRO A 117 -10.85 -7.01 -0.15
C PRO A 117 -9.99 -6.16 -1.08
N ILE A 118 -9.01 -5.47 -0.53
CA ILE A 118 -8.24 -4.47 -1.28
C ILE A 118 -6.74 -4.66 -1.05
N VAL A 119 -5.96 -4.49 -2.12
CA VAL A 119 -4.56 -4.09 -2.03
C VAL A 119 -4.44 -2.69 -2.62
N LEU A 120 -4.04 -1.74 -1.77
CA LEU A 120 -3.77 -0.36 -2.16
C LEU A 120 -2.31 -0.27 -2.62
N VAL A 121 -2.08 0.22 -3.82
CA VAL A 121 -0.73 0.37 -4.37
C VAL A 121 -0.36 1.84 -4.38
N VAL A 122 0.74 2.18 -3.69
CA VAL A 122 1.21 3.55 -3.55
C VAL A 122 2.49 3.72 -4.34
N GLY A 123 2.47 4.65 -5.28
CA GLY A 123 3.63 4.97 -6.11
C GLY A 123 4.54 6.03 -5.49
N SER A 124 5.70 6.22 -6.11
CA SER A 124 6.67 7.21 -5.66
C SER A 124 6.17 8.63 -5.88
N GLU A 125 6.69 9.55 -5.06
CA GLU A 125 6.42 10.97 -5.27
C GLU A 125 6.94 11.43 -6.63
N GLY A 126 6.17 12.24 -7.33
CA GLY A 126 6.54 12.81 -8.62
C GLY A 126 6.38 11.86 -9.79
N LYS A 127 6.77 10.59 -9.67
CA LYS A 127 6.65 9.61 -10.75
C LYS A 127 5.37 8.81 -10.71
N GLY A 128 4.73 8.70 -9.53
CA GLY A 128 3.54 7.89 -9.36
C GLY A 128 3.80 6.40 -9.55
N LEU A 129 2.82 5.70 -10.07
CA LEU A 129 2.90 4.26 -10.34
C LEU A 129 3.73 3.99 -11.59
N SER A 130 4.52 2.91 -11.58
CA SER A 130 5.15 2.44 -12.81
C SER A 130 4.08 1.96 -13.79
N ARG A 131 4.42 1.95 -15.09
CA ARG A 131 3.45 1.62 -16.14
C ARG A 131 2.82 0.24 -15.95
N LEU A 132 3.63 -0.77 -15.69
CA LEU A 132 3.11 -2.15 -15.54
C LEU A 132 2.26 -2.28 -14.28
N VAL A 133 2.63 -1.63 -13.21
CA VAL A 133 1.83 -1.63 -11.97
C VAL A 133 0.49 -0.95 -12.24
N ALA A 134 0.48 0.20 -12.91
CA ALA A 134 -0.75 0.89 -13.25
C ALA A 134 -1.67 0.02 -14.13
N GLU A 135 -1.11 -0.72 -15.09
CA GLU A 135 -1.88 -1.64 -15.93
C GLU A 135 -2.51 -2.79 -15.14
N ASN A 136 -1.91 -3.19 -14.01
CA ASN A 136 -2.45 -4.23 -13.16
C ASN A 136 -3.51 -3.72 -12.17
N CYS A 137 -3.71 -2.42 -12.07
CA CYS A 137 -4.73 -1.86 -11.19
C CYS A 137 -6.13 -2.01 -11.79
N ASP A 138 -7.09 -2.37 -10.95
CA ASP A 138 -8.50 -2.37 -11.32
C ASP A 138 -9.06 -0.96 -11.36
N ALA A 139 -8.54 -0.08 -10.51
CA ALA A 139 -8.89 1.33 -10.49
C ALA A 139 -7.68 2.13 -10.02
N ILE A 140 -7.57 3.36 -10.51
CA ILE A 140 -6.54 4.30 -10.06
C ILE A 140 -7.25 5.54 -9.51
N LEU A 141 -6.99 5.81 -8.24
CA LEU A 141 -7.60 6.92 -7.52
C LEU A 141 -6.65 8.08 -7.40
N SER A 142 -7.20 9.28 -7.37
CA SER A 142 -6.46 10.48 -7.00
C SER A 142 -7.12 11.15 -5.80
N ILE A 143 -6.30 11.83 -5.01
CA ILE A 143 -6.78 12.66 -3.91
C ILE A 143 -6.93 14.08 -4.45
N PRO A 144 -8.13 14.66 -4.42
CA PRO A 144 -8.30 16.06 -4.83
C PRO A 144 -7.50 16.99 -3.92
N ILE A 145 -6.68 17.82 -4.52
CA ILE A 145 -5.88 18.82 -3.81
C ILE A 145 -6.02 20.18 -4.47
N ALA A 146 -5.64 21.23 -3.74
CA ALA A 146 -5.71 22.59 -4.26
C ALA A 146 -4.81 22.76 -5.49
N ARG A 147 -5.25 23.57 -6.46
CA ARG A 147 -4.62 23.72 -7.77
C ARG A 147 -3.14 24.04 -7.76
N ASP A 148 -2.72 24.90 -6.85
CA ASP A 148 -1.33 25.40 -6.80
C ASP A 148 -0.47 24.59 -5.85
N THR A 149 -0.97 23.45 -5.40
CA THR A 149 -0.27 22.58 -4.46
C THR A 149 0.48 21.50 -5.21
N GLU A 150 1.72 21.25 -4.83
CA GLU A 150 2.46 20.09 -5.31
C GLU A 150 1.80 18.80 -4.80
N SER A 151 2.14 17.67 -5.41
CA SER A 151 1.63 16.37 -4.97
C SER A 151 1.90 16.13 -3.49
N LEU A 152 1.01 15.39 -2.83
CA LEU A 152 1.21 15.00 -1.44
C LEU A 152 2.39 14.04 -1.31
N ASN A 153 3.05 14.11 -0.17
CA ASN A 153 4.00 13.10 0.25
C ASN A 153 3.34 11.71 0.20
N ALA A 154 4.07 10.69 -0.25
CA ALA A 154 3.51 9.35 -0.45
C ALA A 154 2.94 8.75 0.84
N GLY A 155 3.61 8.94 1.98
CA GLY A 155 3.11 8.48 3.27
C GLY A 155 1.82 9.15 3.67
N ILE A 156 1.71 10.46 3.43
CA ILE A 156 0.51 11.24 3.72
C ILE A 156 -0.64 10.80 2.80
N ALA A 157 -0.37 10.64 1.50
CA ALA A 157 -1.38 10.18 0.55
C ALA A 157 -1.93 8.81 0.92
N ALA A 158 -1.05 7.88 1.31
CA ALA A 158 -1.46 6.56 1.78
C ALA A 158 -2.34 6.66 3.04
N SER A 159 -1.96 7.52 3.99
CA SER A 159 -2.70 7.69 5.24
C SER A 159 -4.11 8.22 5.00
N VAL A 160 -4.25 9.25 4.15
CA VAL A 160 -5.56 9.81 3.80
C VAL A 160 -6.45 8.75 3.15
N THR A 161 -5.88 7.98 2.22
CA THR A 161 -6.62 6.94 1.50
C THR A 161 -7.05 5.82 2.43
N LEU A 162 -6.16 5.36 3.31
CA LEU A 162 -6.49 4.32 4.28
C LEU A 162 -7.58 4.77 5.25
N TYR A 163 -7.54 6.01 5.69
CA TYR A 163 -8.60 6.56 6.53
C TYR A 163 -9.94 6.49 5.81
N GLU A 164 -9.99 6.92 4.55
CA GLU A 164 -11.22 6.90 3.76
C GLU A 164 -11.76 5.48 3.57
N ILE A 165 -10.87 4.52 3.30
CA ILE A 165 -11.24 3.10 3.17
C ILE A 165 -11.81 2.55 4.49
N SER A 166 -11.28 2.98 5.62
CA SER A 166 -11.66 2.47 6.94
C SER A 166 -13.01 2.96 7.45
N LYS A 167 -13.56 3.98 6.82
CA LYS A 167 -14.84 4.59 7.25
C LYS A 167 -16.03 3.64 7.13
#